data_2330b6bac48ed72bee0fed617d0bd987
#
_entry.id   2330b6bac48ed72bee0fed617d0bd987
#
_cell.length_a   1.000
_cell.length_b   1.000
_cell.length_c   1.000
_cell.angle_alpha   90.00
_cell.angle_beta   90.00
_cell.angle_gamma   90.00
#
_symmetry.space_group_name_H-M   'P 1'
#
loop_
_entity.id
_entity.type
_entity.pdbx_description
1 polymer ?
#
loop_
_entity_poly.entity_id
_entity_poly.type
_entity_poly.pdbx_seq_one_letter_code
_entity_poly.pdbx_strand_id
1 'polypeptide(L)'
;MIRPYPGIALGMLLVAACPGGNMSNFITLLAGGNVPLSISLTATTTLLAWFFTPFNFFFWGKFYVPAADRLKEVQIDSKDLLFSILLILLLPLIIGLLTNRYAPHASAKLRKPFRIGSTLMLGSFILIALIGNWNSFLDNIGWLFWLVFLHNGLALAGGYTFARIAGLAVRERRTISLETGLQNSGLGLVLIFTFFQGLGSMALVAAWWGVWHIISGLILAGIWSRKKMNQEIA
;
A
#
# COMPACT_ATOMS: atom_id res chain seq x y z
N MET A 1 13.38 -15.60 -20.42
CA MET A 1 13.42 -14.17 -19.96
C MET A 1 11.98 -13.77 -19.64
N ILE A 2 11.64 -13.61 -18.36
CA ILE A 2 10.29 -13.29 -17.91
C ILE A 2 10.09 -11.79 -18.25
N ARG A 3 9.34 -11.51 -19.31
CA ARG A 3 8.87 -10.14 -19.57
C ARG A 3 7.54 -9.98 -18.85
N PRO A 4 7.47 -9.26 -17.75
CA PRO A 4 6.18 -8.97 -17.12
C PRO A 4 5.30 -8.24 -18.12
N TYR A 5 4.05 -8.68 -18.24
CA TYR A 5 3.06 -7.94 -19.03
C TYR A 5 3.07 -6.47 -18.60
N PRO A 6 3.03 -5.49 -19.52
CA PRO A 6 3.13 -4.07 -19.18
C PRO A 6 2.20 -3.63 -18.06
N GLY A 7 0.96 -4.12 -18.05
CA GLY A 7 0.00 -3.81 -16.99
C GLY A 7 0.39 -4.35 -15.60
N ILE A 8 1.04 -5.51 -15.54
CA ILE A 8 1.55 -6.04 -14.25
C ILE A 8 2.68 -5.16 -13.72
N ALA A 9 3.61 -4.76 -14.58
CA ALA A 9 4.69 -3.85 -14.19
C ALA A 9 4.15 -2.49 -13.72
N LEU A 10 3.16 -1.93 -14.42
CA LEU A 10 2.47 -0.71 -14.01
C LEU A 10 1.75 -0.87 -12.66
N GLY A 11 1.09 -2.03 -12.44
CA GLY A 11 0.45 -2.34 -11.16
C GLY A 11 1.46 -2.38 -10.01
N MET A 12 2.61 -3.01 -10.21
CA MET A 12 3.69 -3.05 -9.22
C MET A 12 4.26 -1.66 -8.92
N LEU A 13 4.54 -0.86 -9.97
CA LEU A 13 5.02 0.50 -9.84
C LEU A 13 4.01 1.38 -9.09
N LEU A 14 2.73 1.25 -9.41
CA LEU A 14 1.69 2.03 -8.75
C LEU A 14 1.58 1.67 -7.26
N VAL A 15 1.55 0.38 -6.93
CA VAL A 15 1.51 -0.06 -5.52
C VAL A 15 2.75 0.41 -4.76
N ALA A 16 3.95 0.30 -5.36
CA ALA A 16 5.20 0.78 -4.75
C ALA A 16 5.21 2.31 -4.55
N ALA A 17 4.52 3.05 -5.42
CA ALA A 17 4.40 4.50 -5.33
C ALA A 17 3.33 4.96 -4.33
N CYS A 18 2.42 4.08 -3.89
CA CYS A 18 1.40 4.41 -2.89
C CYS A 18 2.03 4.63 -1.50
N PRO A 19 1.42 5.47 -0.65
CA PRO A 19 1.87 5.68 0.72
C PRO A 19 1.68 4.44 1.59
N GLY A 20 2.26 4.43 2.78
CA GLY A 20 2.02 3.41 3.79
C GLY A 20 0.51 3.29 4.13
N GLY A 21 0.06 2.07 4.41
CA GLY A 21 -1.34 1.78 4.73
C GLY A 21 -1.60 1.82 6.25
N ASN A 22 -2.80 2.20 6.67
CA ASN A 22 -3.18 2.23 8.10
C ASN A 22 -3.02 0.88 8.83
N MET A 23 -2.98 -0.24 8.09
CA MET A 23 -2.73 -1.57 8.66
C MET A 23 -1.32 -1.70 9.23
N SER A 24 -0.34 -0.92 8.73
CA SER A 24 1.02 -0.91 9.26
C SER A 24 1.06 -0.53 10.74
N ASN A 25 0.25 0.45 11.17
CA ASN A 25 0.17 0.90 12.56
C ASN A 25 -0.27 -0.23 13.50
N PHE A 26 -1.31 -0.97 13.10
CA PHE A 26 -1.81 -2.11 13.87
C PHE A 26 -0.79 -3.26 13.92
N ILE A 27 -0.21 -3.60 12.78
CA ILE A 27 0.78 -4.69 12.70
C ILE A 27 2.07 -4.29 13.43
N THR A 28 2.46 -3.01 13.41
CA THR A 28 3.59 -2.48 14.21
C THR A 28 3.35 -2.67 15.71
N LEU A 29 2.11 -2.46 16.20
CA LEU A 29 1.77 -2.75 17.59
C LEU A 29 1.97 -4.23 17.91
N LEU A 30 1.48 -5.14 17.08
CA LEU A 30 1.64 -6.59 17.27
C LEU A 30 3.10 -7.03 17.20
N ALA A 31 3.91 -6.38 16.35
CA ALA A 31 5.33 -6.65 16.19
C ALA A 31 6.21 -6.12 17.33
N GLY A 32 5.65 -5.38 18.30
CA GLY A 32 6.40 -4.69 19.34
C GLY A 32 7.28 -3.57 18.80
N GLY A 33 6.86 -2.92 17.71
CA GLY A 33 7.51 -1.76 17.12
C GLY A 33 7.18 -0.45 17.84
N ASN A 34 7.61 0.67 17.28
CA ASN A 34 7.34 2.03 17.75
C ASN A 34 6.07 2.57 17.07
N VAL A 35 4.91 2.42 17.73
CA VAL A 35 3.61 2.83 17.19
C VAL A 35 3.48 4.33 16.93
N PRO A 36 3.93 5.24 17.82
CA PRO A 36 3.97 6.66 17.51
C PRO A 36 4.75 7.01 16.24
N LEU A 37 5.90 6.37 16.02
CA LEU A 37 6.67 6.52 14.80
C LEU A 37 5.90 6.02 13.58
N SER A 38 5.24 4.85 13.67
CA SER A 38 4.41 4.29 12.60
C SER A 38 3.31 5.26 12.18
N ILE A 39 2.55 5.80 13.15
CA ILE A 39 1.48 6.77 12.90
C ILE A 39 2.03 8.03 12.22
N SER A 40 3.18 8.53 12.70
CA SER A 40 3.81 9.72 12.12
C SER A 40 4.27 9.48 10.68
N LEU A 41 4.87 8.33 10.40
CA LEU A 41 5.31 7.95 9.05
C LEU A 41 4.12 7.78 8.10
N THR A 42 3.08 7.04 8.51
CA THR A 42 1.85 6.88 7.72
C THR A 42 1.21 8.24 7.42
N ALA A 43 1.11 9.13 8.41
CA ALA A 43 0.54 10.46 8.23
C ALA A 43 1.38 11.30 7.25
N THR A 44 2.70 11.31 7.43
CA THR A 44 3.62 12.06 6.56
C THR A 44 3.59 11.53 5.11
N THR A 45 3.68 10.21 4.93
CA THR A 45 3.63 9.62 3.58
C THR A 45 2.30 9.84 2.91
N THR A 46 1.19 9.80 3.66
CA THR A 46 -0.15 10.10 3.13
C THR A 46 -0.27 11.57 2.72
N LEU A 47 0.22 12.50 3.55
CA LEU A 47 0.23 13.92 3.22
C LEU A 47 1.07 14.24 1.97
N LEU A 48 2.16 13.54 1.78
CA LEU A 48 3.06 13.75 0.64
C LEU A 48 2.67 12.93 -0.61
N ALA A 49 1.76 11.97 -0.48
CA ALA A 49 1.39 11.05 -1.55
C ALA A 49 0.77 11.74 -2.77
N TRP A 50 0.06 12.86 -2.59
CA TRP A 50 -0.52 13.60 -3.72
C TRP A 50 0.53 14.02 -4.75
N PHE A 51 1.76 14.27 -4.29
CA PHE A 51 2.89 14.61 -5.17
C PHE A 51 3.75 13.38 -5.48
N PHE A 52 4.19 12.64 -4.44
CA PHE A 52 5.16 11.56 -4.62
C PHE A 52 4.59 10.32 -5.30
N THR A 53 3.30 10.01 -5.14
CA THR A 53 2.70 8.86 -5.82
C THR A 53 2.71 9.02 -7.34
N PRO A 54 2.16 10.09 -7.94
CA PRO A 54 2.24 10.27 -9.38
C PRO A 54 3.68 10.50 -9.85
N PHE A 55 4.48 11.28 -9.11
CA PHE A 55 5.87 11.50 -9.46
C PHE A 55 6.65 10.19 -9.59
N ASN A 56 6.63 9.33 -8.57
CA ASN A 56 7.33 8.05 -8.60
C ASN A 56 6.77 7.13 -9.68
N PHE A 57 5.46 7.09 -9.84
CA PHE A 57 4.83 6.23 -10.84
C PHE A 57 5.29 6.59 -12.26
N PHE A 58 5.24 7.86 -12.64
CA PHE A 58 5.68 8.30 -13.96
C PHE A 58 7.21 8.29 -14.10
N PHE A 59 7.93 8.71 -13.07
CA PHE A 59 9.39 8.73 -13.10
C PHE A 59 9.98 7.34 -13.33
N TRP A 60 9.58 6.37 -12.57
CA TRP A 60 10.07 4.98 -12.70
C TRP A 60 9.46 4.26 -13.91
N GLY A 61 8.20 4.56 -14.24
CA GLY A 61 7.51 3.97 -15.38
C GLY A 61 8.20 4.22 -16.71
N LYS A 62 8.84 5.38 -16.89
CA LYS A 62 9.58 5.71 -18.12
C LYS A 62 10.81 4.85 -18.37
N PHE A 63 11.42 4.26 -17.34
CA PHE A 63 12.58 3.40 -17.49
C PHE A 63 12.24 1.97 -17.94
N TYR A 64 10.98 1.58 -17.86
CA TYR A 64 10.52 0.31 -18.38
C TYR A 64 9.73 0.54 -19.68
N VAL A 65 10.40 0.40 -20.82
CA VAL A 65 9.85 0.74 -22.15
C VAL A 65 8.45 0.21 -22.41
N PRO A 66 8.10 -1.09 -22.15
CA PRO A 66 6.75 -1.59 -22.38
C PRO A 66 5.69 -0.91 -21.51
N ALA A 67 6.03 -0.42 -20.30
CA ALA A 67 5.14 0.35 -19.46
C ALA A 67 5.01 1.79 -19.95
N ALA A 68 6.11 2.40 -20.40
CA ALA A 68 6.11 3.75 -20.95
C ALA A 68 5.22 3.89 -22.19
N ASP A 69 5.22 2.88 -23.07
CA ASP A 69 4.36 2.87 -24.26
C ASP A 69 2.87 2.74 -23.86
N ARG A 70 2.55 1.90 -22.90
CA ARG A 70 1.18 1.81 -22.35
C ARG A 70 0.73 3.10 -21.66
N LEU A 71 1.61 3.78 -20.93
CA LEU A 71 1.29 5.08 -20.32
C LEU A 71 0.95 6.14 -21.37
N LYS A 72 1.61 6.13 -22.53
CA LYS A 72 1.30 7.01 -23.66
C LYS A 72 -0.06 6.65 -24.29
N GLU A 73 -0.37 5.36 -24.45
CA GLU A 73 -1.66 4.90 -24.99
C GLU A 73 -2.85 5.31 -24.12
N VAL A 74 -2.71 5.29 -22.79
CA VAL A 74 -3.79 5.63 -21.85
C VAL A 74 -4.01 7.14 -21.74
N GLN A 75 -3.11 7.97 -22.30
CA GLN A 75 -3.20 9.44 -22.33
C GLN A 75 -3.56 10.08 -20.99
N ILE A 76 -3.03 9.53 -19.88
CA ILE A 76 -3.29 10.10 -18.56
C ILE A 76 -2.58 11.46 -18.45
N ASP A 77 -3.36 12.51 -18.27
CA ASP A 77 -2.77 13.80 -17.89
C ASP A 77 -2.23 13.70 -16.45
N SER A 78 -0.95 13.96 -16.32
CA SER A 78 -0.28 13.97 -15.02
C SER A 78 -0.91 14.97 -14.04
N LYS A 79 -1.50 16.05 -14.54
CA LYS A 79 -2.19 17.07 -13.73
C LYS A 79 -3.51 16.52 -13.18
N ASP A 80 -4.28 15.82 -14.01
CA ASP A 80 -5.56 15.22 -13.59
C ASP A 80 -5.32 14.13 -12.55
N LEU A 81 -4.27 13.33 -12.73
CA LEU A 81 -3.87 12.32 -11.74
C LEU A 81 -3.44 12.99 -10.42
N LEU A 82 -2.60 14.02 -10.47
CA LEU A 82 -2.16 14.81 -9.32
C LEU A 82 -3.36 15.39 -8.56
N PHE A 83 -4.25 16.07 -9.27
CA PHE A 83 -5.43 16.72 -8.68
C PHE A 83 -6.39 15.71 -8.05
N SER A 84 -6.60 14.57 -8.69
CA SER A 84 -7.47 13.52 -8.16
C SER A 84 -6.88 12.85 -6.93
N ILE A 85 -5.58 12.56 -6.92
CA ILE A 85 -4.92 12.01 -5.72
C ILE A 85 -5.00 13.02 -4.57
N LEU A 86 -4.77 14.30 -4.85
CA LEU A 86 -4.93 15.37 -3.88
C LEU A 86 -6.36 15.37 -3.29
N LEU A 87 -7.40 15.34 -4.12
CA LEU A 87 -8.78 15.31 -3.66
C LEU A 87 -9.10 14.03 -2.87
N ILE A 88 -8.70 12.86 -3.38
CA ILE A 88 -9.01 11.56 -2.76
C ILE A 88 -8.31 11.40 -1.40
N LEU A 89 -7.11 11.95 -1.24
CA LEU A 89 -6.35 11.81 0.02
C LEU A 89 -6.54 12.99 0.96
N LEU A 90 -6.36 14.23 0.49
CA LEU A 90 -6.35 15.39 1.37
C LEU A 90 -7.76 15.81 1.82
N LEU A 91 -8.76 15.73 0.95
CA LEU A 91 -10.11 16.15 1.33
C LEU A 91 -10.68 15.33 2.48
N PRO A 92 -10.70 13.97 2.45
CA PRO A 92 -11.15 13.17 3.59
C PRO A 92 -10.28 13.35 4.83
N LEU A 93 -8.96 13.52 4.66
CA LEU A 93 -8.05 13.74 5.76
C LEU A 93 -8.35 15.07 6.48
N ILE A 94 -8.52 16.16 5.74
CA ILE A 94 -8.86 17.48 6.29
C ILE A 94 -10.21 17.41 7.00
N ILE A 95 -11.23 16.84 6.35
CA ILE A 95 -12.57 16.67 6.96
C ILE A 95 -12.47 15.85 8.24
N GLY A 96 -11.71 14.74 8.24
CA GLY A 96 -11.51 13.90 9.41
C GLY A 96 -10.80 14.63 10.56
N LEU A 97 -9.76 15.40 10.27
CA LEU A 97 -9.04 16.20 11.26
C LEU A 97 -9.93 17.33 11.85
N LEU A 98 -10.66 18.04 10.99
CA LEU A 98 -11.58 19.09 11.44
C LEU A 98 -12.72 18.51 12.28
N THR A 99 -13.31 17.40 11.84
CA THR A 99 -14.36 16.70 12.61
C THR A 99 -13.83 16.23 13.97
N ASN A 100 -12.62 15.69 14.03
CA ASN A 100 -12.02 15.25 15.29
C ASN A 100 -11.73 16.43 16.23
N ARG A 101 -11.35 17.58 15.69
CA ARG A 101 -11.02 18.79 16.47
C ARG A 101 -12.28 19.50 16.98
N TYR A 102 -13.28 19.72 16.10
CA TYR A 102 -14.44 20.56 16.42
C TYR A 102 -15.67 19.77 16.86
N ALA A 103 -15.76 18.48 16.54
CA ALA A 103 -16.86 17.60 16.88
C ALA A 103 -16.38 16.22 17.35
N PRO A 104 -15.59 16.10 18.44
CA PRO A 104 -14.96 14.86 18.88
C PRO A 104 -15.95 13.74 19.16
N HIS A 105 -17.14 14.06 19.70
CA HIS A 105 -18.19 13.07 19.91
C HIS A 105 -18.75 12.48 18.61
N ALA A 106 -18.93 13.31 17.56
CA ALA A 106 -19.33 12.85 16.23
C ALA A 106 -18.23 11.98 15.62
N SER A 107 -16.96 12.41 15.69
CA SER A 107 -15.80 11.65 15.25
C SER A 107 -15.78 10.25 15.88
N ALA A 108 -15.96 10.16 17.20
CA ALA A 108 -15.98 8.89 17.90
C ALA A 108 -17.11 7.95 17.43
N LYS A 109 -18.33 8.48 17.22
CA LYS A 109 -19.47 7.72 16.70
C LYS A 109 -19.26 7.24 15.27
N LEU A 110 -18.63 8.07 14.42
CA LEU A 110 -18.41 7.78 13.00
C LEU A 110 -17.25 6.80 12.78
N ARG A 111 -16.32 6.66 13.71
CA ARG A 111 -15.12 5.81 13.57
C ARG A 111 -15.47 4.34 13.22
N LYS A 112 -16.44 3.74 13.89
CA LYS A 112 -16.81 2.34 13.64
C LYS A 112 -17.50 2.14 12.29
N PRO A 113 -18.54 2.91 11.91
CA PRO A 113 -19.17 2.76 10.59
C PRO A 113 -18.20 3.07 9.44
N PHE A 114 -17.35 4.10 9.55
CA PHE A 114 -16.35 4.36 8.51
C PHE A 114 -15.33 3.23 8.39
N ARG A 115 -14.88 2.65 9.50
CA ARG A 115 -13.98 1.48 9.46
C ARG A 115 -14.62 0.29 8.78
N ILE A 116 -15.87 -0.02 9.10
CA ILE A 116 -16.59 -1.14 8.47
C ILE A 116 -16.81 -0.84 6.99
N GLY A 117 -17.32 0.35 6.66
CA GLY A 117 -17.56 0.77 5.27
C GLY A 117 -16.31 0.72 4.40
N SER A 118 -15.18 1.25 4.89
CA SER A 118 -13.91 1.20 4.14
C SER A 118 -13.38 -0.23 3.97
N THR A 119 -13.56 -1.10 4.97
CA THR A 119 -13.16 -2.51 4.86
C THR A 119 -14.03 -3.25 3.83
N LEU A 120 -15.35 -3.03 3.85
CA LEU A 120 -16.25 -3.61 2.85
C LEU A 120 -15.97 -3.09 1.44
N MET A 121 -15.70 -1.78 1.31
CA MET A 121 -15.34 -1.16 0.04
C MET A 121 -14.03 -1.73 -0.52
N LEU A 122 -13.01 -1.89 0.31
CA LEU A 122 -11.76 -2.55 -0.11
C LEU A 122 -12.01 -3.99 -0.53
N GLY A 123 -12.77 -4.75 0.25
CA GLY A 123 -13.15 -6.13 -0.07
C GLY A 123 -13.90 -6.22 -1.40
N SER A 124 -14.85 -5.30 -1.66
CA SER A 124 -15.58 -5.27 -2.94
C SER A 124 -14.68 -4.93 -4.13
N PHE A 125 -13.75 -4.01 -4.00
CA PHE A 125 -12.77 -3.73 -5.07
C PHE A 125 -11.89 -4.94 -5.37
N ILE A 126 -11.43 -5.66 -4.36
CA ILE A 126 -10.67 -6.90 -4.54
C ILE A 126 -11.51 -7.95 -5.27
N LEU A 127 -12.77 -8.14 -4.85
CA LEU A 127 -13.68 -9.10 -5.50
C LEU A 127 -13.99 -8.72 -6.94
N ILE A 128 -14.29 -7.45 -7.22
CA ILE A 128 -14.54 -6.95 -8.59
C ILE A 128 -13.31 -7.17 -9.47
N ALA A 129 -12.11 -6.84 -8.96
CA ALA A 129 -10.86 -7.06 -9.69
C ALA A 129 -10.64 -8.53 -10.00
N LEU A 130 -10.91 -9.42 -9.03
CA LEU A 130 -10.72 -10.87 -9.18
C LEU A 130 -11.76 -11.48 -10.13
N ILE A 131 -13.06 -11.22 -9.93
CA ILE A 131 -14.14 -11.78 -10.73
C ILE A 131 -14.04 -11.27 -12.18
N GLY A 132 -13.81 -9.96 -12.36
CA GLY A 132 -13.67 -9.37 -13.69
C GLY A 132 -12.45 -9.85 -14.48
N ASN A 133 -11.48 -10.50 -13.81
CA ASN A 133 -10.25 -10.97 -14.44
C ASN A 133 -9.95 -12.45 -14.08
N TRP A 134 -10.99 -13.26 -13.84
CA TRP A 134 -10.86 -14.59 -13.28
C TRP A 134 -9.96 -15.51 -14.11
N ASN A 135 -10.13 -15.56 -15.43
CA ASN A 135 -9.30 -16.39 -16.30
C ASN A 135 -7.84 -15.92 -16.28
N SER A 136 -7.61 -14.63 -16.41
CA SER A 136 -6.25 -14.05 -16.32
C SER A 136 -5.62 -14.29 -14.95
N PHE A 137 -6.41 -14.33 -13.88
CA PHE A 137 -5.94 -14.68 -12.55
C PHE A 137 -5.47 -16.13 -12.48
N LEU A 138 -6.30 -17.09 -12.95
CA LEU A 138 -5.94 -18.52 -12.93
C LEU A 138 -4.70 -18.81 -13.78
N ASP A 139 -4.58 -18.19 -14.95
CA ASP A 139 -3.44 -18.36 -15.85
C ASP A 139 -2.13 -17.81 -15.29
N ASN A 140 -2.21 -16.79 -14.44
CA ASN A 140 -1.03 -16.07 -13.97
C ASN A 140 -0.79 -16.16 -12.45
N ILE A 141 -1.66 -16.82 -11.68
CA ILE A 141 -1.60 -16.79 -10.21
C ILE A 141 -0.25 -17.28 -9.66
N GLY A 142 0.30 -18.36 -10.20
CA GLY A 142 1.55 -18.91 -9.73
C GLY A 142 2.72 -17.95 -9.90
N TRP A 143 2.76 -17.24 -11.01
CA TRP A 143 3.76 -16.25 -11.32
C TRP A 143 3.54 -14.93 -10.56
N LEU A 144 2.29 -14.45 -10.52
CA LEU A 144 1.88 -13.25 -9.80
C LEU A 144 2.14 -13.39 -8.30
N PHE A 145 1.90 -14.59 -7.74
CA PHE A 145 2.21 -14.90 -6.35
C PHE A 145 3.68 -14.63 -6.03
N TRP A 146 4.60 -15.21 -6.79
CA TRP A 146 6.03 -15.03 -6.56
C TRP A 146 6.51 -13.60 -6.77
N LEU A 147 5.93 -12.90 -7.76
CA LEU A 147 6.27 -11.53 -8.04
C LEU A 147 5.92 -10.61 -6.86
N VAL A 148 4.69 -10.70 -6.36
CA VAL A 148 4.22 -9.91 -5.22
C VAL A 148 4.94 -10.30 -3.94
N PHE A 149 5.18 -11.61 -3.74
CA PHE A 149 5.97 -12.14 -2.62
C PHE A 149 7.37 -11.52 -2.57
N LEU A 150 8.09 -11.56 -3.68
CA LEU A 150 9.44 -11.01 -3.77
C LEU A 150 9.45 -9.49 -3.61
N HIS A 151 8.55 -8.80 -4.29
CA HIS A 151 8.45 -7.34 -4.19
C HIS A 151 8.17 -6.89 -2.75
N ASN A 152 7.19 -7.48 -2.09
CA ASN A 152 6.87 -7.19 -0.69
C ASN A 152 8.01 -7.59 0.25
N GLY A 153 8.63 -8.77 0.03
CA GLY A 153 9.78 -9.22 0.80
C GLY A 153 10.97 -8.28 0.70
N LEU A 154 11.26 -7.78 -0.50
CA LEU A 154 12.31 -6.77 -0.73
C LEU A 154 11.98 -5.44 -0.04
N ALA A 155 10.73 -5.00 -0.07
CA ALA A 155 10.31 -3.79 0.63
C ALA A 155 10.48 -3.92 2.15
N LEU A 156 10.01 -5.03 2.74
CA LEU A 156 10.16 -5.32 4.17
C LEU A 156 11.63 -5.42 4.59
N ALA A 157 12.43 -6.18 3.84
CA ALA A 157 13.85 -6.38 4.11
C ALA A 157 14.64 -5.08 3.90
N GLY A 158 14.33 -4.33 2.84
CA GLY A 158 14.93 -3.05 2.51
C GLY A 158 14.70 -2.02 3.62
N GLY A 159 13.46 -1.85 4.07
CA GLY A 159 13.12 -0.96 5.18
C GLY A 159 13.83 -1.32 6.47
N TYR A 160 13.86 -2.62 6.83
CA TYR A 160 14.58 -3.09 8.00
C TYR A 160 16.09 -2.83 7.91
N THR A 161 16.68 -3.16 6.77
CA THR A 161 18.12 -3.03 6.53
C THR A 161 18.54 -1.56 6.52
N PHE A 162 17.77 -0.70 5.84
CA PHE A 162 18.01 0.74 5.85
C PHE A 162 18.00 1.31 7.28
N ALA A 163 16.99 0.99 8.06
CA ALA A 163 16.88 1.42 9.45
C ALA A 163 18.02 0.88 10.33
N ARG A 164 18.50 -0.34 10.03
CA ARG A 164 19.65 -0.95 10.72
C ARG A 164 20.96 -0.21 10.39
N ILE A 165 21.18 0.11 9.12
CA ILE A 165 22.36 0.87 8.66
C ILE A 165 22.36 2.28 9.25
N ALA A 166 21.17 2.90 9.37
CA ALA A 166 20.99 4.20 10.02
C ALA A 166 21.18 4.17 11.56
N GLY A 167 21.55 3.02 12.15
CA GLY A 167 21.82 2.91 13.59
C GLY A 167 20.58 2.89 14.49
N LEU A 168 19.37 2.80 13.93
CA LEU A 168 18.13 2.88 14.72
C LEU A 168 17.97 1.64 15.62
N ALA A 169 17.22 1.81 16.73
CA ALA A 169 16.94 0.73 17.65
C ALA A 169 16.00 -0.34 17.02
N VAL A 170 15.95 -1.53 17.61
CA VAL A 170 15.19 -2.67 17.03
C VAL A 170 13.70 -2.36 16.82
N ARG A 171 13.09 -1.58 17.74
CA ARG A 171 11.68 -1.21 17.63
C ARG A 171 11.41 -0.33 16.40
N GLU A 172 12.29 0.63 16.13
CA GLU A 172 12.22 1.51 14.96
C GLU A 172 12.48 0.75 13.67
N ARG A 173 13.46 -0.21 13.67
CA ARG A 173 13.72 -1.07 12.49
C ARG A 173 12.50 -1.89 12.10
N ARG A 174 11.79 -2.47 13.08
CA ARG A 174 10.53 -3.20 12.85
C ARG A 174 9.46 -2.26 12.26
N THR A 175 9.34 -1.07 12.83
CA THR A 175 8.38 -0.06 12.36
C THR A 175 8.64 0.34 10.92
N ILE A 176 9.86 0.75 10.58
CA ILE A 176 10.23 1.20 9.23
C ILE A 176 10.08 0.06 8.22
N SER A 177 10.45 -1.17 8.60
CA SER A 177 10.21 -2.35 7.78
C SER A 177 8.73 -2.51 7.41
N LEU A 178 7.85 -2.45 8.41
CA LEU A 178 6.41 -2.60 8.22
C LEU A 178 5.80 -1.43 7.43
N GLU A 179 6.22 -0.19 7.71
CA GLU A 179 5.76 0.99 6.94
C GLU A 179 6.17 0.92 5.47
N THR A 180 7.38 0.40 5.19
CA THR A 180 7.86 0.24 3.81
C THR A 180 7.16 -0.91 3.09
N GLY A 181 6.82 -2.00 3.79
CA GLY A 181 6.23 -3.19 3.19
C GLY A 181 4.70 -3.19 3.14
N LEU A 182 4.00 -2.38 3.95
CA LEU A 182 2.55 -2.36 3.99
C LEU A 182 2.00 -1.09 3.31
N GLN A 183 1.81 -1.19 2.02
CA GLN A 183 1.34 -0.08 1.18
C GLN A 183 -0.18 0.07 1.21
N ASN A 184 -0.67 1.25 0.86
CA ASN A 184 -2.10 1.52 0.71
C ASN A 184 -2.64 0.97 -0.64
N SER A 185 -2.88 -0.33 -0.69
CA SER A 185 -3.44 -1.01 -1.87
C SER A 185 -4.86 -0.53 -2.22
N GLY A 186 -5.62 -0.05 -1.24
CA GLY A 186 -6.94 0.55 -1.48
C GLY A 186 -6.85 1.80 -2.36
N LEU A 187 -5.90 2.69 -2.07
CA LEU A 187 -5.60 3.84 -2.94
C LEU A 187 -5.19 3.35 -4.34
N GLY A 188 -4.29 2.36 -4.41
CA GLY A 188 -3.87 1.79 -5.69
C GLY A 188 -5.06 1.30 -6.52
N LEU A 189 -6.00 0.55 -5.93
CA LEU A 189 -7.19 0.07 -6.63
C LEU A 189 -8.10 1.24 -7.07
N VAL A 190 -8.34 2.23 -6.21
CA VAL A 190 -9.13 3.42 -6.58
C VAL A 190 -8.51 4.12 -7.80
N LEU A 191 -7.19 4.33 -7.80
CA LEU A 191 -6.50 4.95 -8.94
C LEU A 191 -6.60 4.12 -10.21
N ILE A 192 -6.48 2.78 -10.10
CA ILE A 192 -6.61 1.88 -11.26
C ILE A 192 -8.01 1.95 -11.86
N PHE A 193 -9.06 1.94 -11.05
CA PHE A 193 -10.42 2.04 -11.55
C PHE A 193 -10.76 3.42 -12.10
N THR A 194 -10.18 4.48 -11.52
CA THR A 194 -10.46 5.86 -11.94
C THR A 194 -9.72 6.24 -13.24
N PHE A 195 -8.43 5.89 -13.34
CA PHE A 195 -7.57 6.39 -14.42
C PHE A 195 -7.18 5.36 -15.46
N PHE A 196 -7.18 4.09 -15.09
CA PHE A 196 -6.73 3.00 -15.96
C PHE A 196 -7.88 2.11 -16.43
N GLN A 197 -9.13 2.60 -16.31
CA GLN A 197 -10.36 1.88 -16.70
C GLN A 197 -10.41 0.45 -16.11
N GLY A 198 -9.85 0.27 -14.92
CA GLY A 198 -9.78 -1.04 -14.27
C GLY A 198 -8.88 -2.04 -14.99
N LEU A 199 -7.80 -1.59 -15.66
CA LEU A 199 -6.91 -2.46 -16.43
C LEU A 199 -6.58 -3.73 -15.64
N GLY A 200 -7.12 -4.88 -16.10
CA GLY A 200 -7.24 -6.10 -15.30
C GLY A 200 -5.94 -6.59 -14.69
N SER A 201 -4.84 -6.53 -15.44
CA SER A 201 -3.52 -6.94 -14.96
C SER A 201 -2.98 -6.03 -13.84
N MET A 202 -3.25 -4.71 -13.88
CA MET A 202 -2.92 -3.78 -12.78
C MET A 202 -3.78 -4.08 -11.55
N ALA A 203 -5.09 -4.26 -11.76
CA ALA A 203 -6.05 -4.51 -10.69
C ALA A 203 -5.75 -5.82 -9.95
N LEU A 204 -5.35 -6.88 -10.67
CA LEU A 204 -4.94 -8.15 -10.07
C LEU A 204 -3.70 -8.01 -9.17
N VAL A 205 -2.69 -7.25 -9.61
CA VAL A 205 -1.50 -6.97 -8.78
C VAL A 205 -1.90 -6.25 -7.50
N ALA A 206 -2.67 -5.16 -7.60
CA ALA A 206 -3.05 -4.35 -6.45
C ALA A 206 -3.98 -5.11 -5.47
N ALA A 207 -4.91 -5.92 -6.00
CA ALA A 207 -5.80 -6.76 -5.21
C ALA A 207 -5.01 -7.86 -4.46
N TRP A 208 -4.13 -8.57 -5.17
CA TRP A 208 -3.29 -9.60 -4.54
C TRP A 208 -2.32 -9.00 -3.53
N TRP A 209 -1.72 -7.85 -3.83
CA TRP A 209 -0.92 -7.11 -2.86
C TRP A 209 -1.71 -6.79 -1.60
N GLY A 210 -2.95 -6.32 -1.76
CA GLY A 210 -3.85 -5.97 -0.65
C GLY A 210 -4.10 -7.13 0.33
N VAL A 211 -4.10 -8.35 -0.15
CA VAL A 211 -4.19 -9.56 0.67
C VAL A 211 -2.83 -9.96 1.22
N TRP A 212 -1.84 -10.07 0.34
CA TRP A 212 -0.53 -10.63 0.69
C TRP A 212 0.23 -9.79 1.72
N HIS A 213 0.27 -8.45 1.58
CA HIS A 213 1.04 -7.60 2.48
C HIS A 213 0.52 -7.68 3.94
N ILE A 214 -0.78 -7.90 4.14
CA ILE A 214 -1.34 -8.12 5.48
C ILE A 214 -0.87 -9.46 6.04
N ILE A 215 -0.91 -10.53 5.24
CA ILE A 215 -0.47 -11.87 5.64
C ILE A 215 1.01 -11.84 6.01
N SER A 216 1.87 -11.29 5.15
CA SER A 216 3.31 -11.20 5.38
C SER A 216 3.65 -10.35 6.62
N GLY A 217 2.96 -9.23 6.80
CA GLY A 217 3.11 -8.38 7.98
C GLY A 217 2.72 -9.09 9.28
N LEU A 218 1.60 -9.83 9.28
CA LEU A 218 1.18 -10.62 10.44
C LEU A 218 2.13 -11.77 10.77
N ILE A 219 2.65 -12.47 9.75
CA ILE A 219 3.67 -13.51 9.93
C ILE A 219 4.92 -12.89 10.58
N LEU A 220 5.40 -11.76 10.05
CA LEU A 220 6.58 -11.09 10.57
C LEU A 220 6.37 -10.57 11.99
N ALA A 221 5.20 -10.01 12.29
CA ALA A 221 4.83 -9.59 13.64
C ALA A 221 4.81 -10.77 14.62
N GLY A 222 4.27 -11.93 14.22
CA GLY A 222 4.29 -13.16 15.02
C GLY A 222 5.70 -13.66 15.31
N ILE A 223 6.61 -13.59 14.35
CA ILE A 223 8.01 -13.96 14.53
C ILE A 223 8.71 -13.00 15.53
N TRP A 224 8.46 -11.71 15.41
CA TRP A 224 9.11 -10.71 16.25
C TRP A 224 8.54 -10.64 17.66
N SER A 225 7.23 -10.88 17.87
CA SER A 225 6.62 -10.92 19.19
C SER A 225 7.15 -12.09 20.04
N ARG A 226 7.35 -13.26 19.43
CA ARG A 226 7.94 -14.44 20.12
C ARG A 226 9.36 -14.17 20.63
N LYS A 227 10.18 -13.45 19.85
CA LYS A 227 11.54 -13.08 20.27
C LYS A 227 11.56 -12.16 21.49
N LYS A 228 10.55 -11.28 21.62
CA LYS A 228 10.41 -10.42 22.80
C LYS A 228 10.09 -11.23 24.06
N MET A 229 9.13 -12.16 24.00
CA MET A 229 8.78 -13.01 25.12
C MET A 229 9.98 -13.85 25.62
N ASN A 230 10.78 -14.41 24.71
CA ASN A 230 11.95 -15.20 25.08
C ASN A 230 13.08 -14.37 25.74
N GLN A 231 13.13 -13.06 25.48
CA GLN A 231 14.11 -12.16 26.13
C GLN A 231 13.62 -11.62 27.50
N GLU A 232 12.32 -11.67 27.77
CA GLU A 232 11.74 -11.31 29.07
C GLU A 232 11.71 -12.51 30.06
N ILE A 233 11.89 -13.75 29.55
CA ILE A 233 11.89 -15.00 30.33
C ILE A 233 13.35 -15.48 30.63
N ALA A 234 14.33 -15.00 29.89
CA ALA A 234 15.76 -15.33 30.06
C ALA A 234 16.48 -14.27 30.89
#